data_892b7c7f0ab9b75cbda2cb73cde7e536
#
_entry.id   892b7c7f0ab9b75cbda2cb73cde7e536
#
_cell.length_a   1.000
_cell.length_b   1.000
_cell.length_c   1.000
_cell.angle_alpha   90.00
_cell.angle_beta   90.00
_cell.angle_gamma   90.00
#
_symmetry.space_group_name_H-M   'P 1'
#
loop_
_entity.id
_entity.type
_entity.pdbx_description
1 polymer ?
#
loop_
_entity_poly.entity_id
_entity_poly.type
_entity_poly.pdbx_seq_one_letter_code
_entity_poly.pdbx_strand_id
1 'polypeptide(L)'
;MMWAGTHVLAVSQFDEPMLRVLFAVAARLKDTVKRTGKSDVCRGKVLANVFFEPSTRTMCSFAAAMQRLGGDVISVSESTSSAQKGETIEDTVRCLQCYCDVLVLRHPQVGTAAKAAAAAKKPVLNAGDGVGEHPSQALLDLFTIVSSHASVSAKARLDLSALGLTLLGDLKHGRTVHSLALLAAQLSKPPSLTLVAPPALAMPSEVLASLSQSGVRVQEAADLAGALPQTDVLYVTRVQKERFSSPEEYDAVRGAYVVDAKLMAAAKSDAIVLHPLPRVDEISTDFDDDPRAIYFEQMENGMYVRMALLALVLGADLSQL
;
A
#
# COMPACT_ATOMS: atom_id res chain seq x y z
N MET A 1 21.87 -3.33 11.79
CA MET A 1 21.29 -3.95 10.57
C MET A 1 19.90 -4.51 10.90
N MET A 2 18.93 -3.63 11.09
CA MET A 2 17.59 -3.99 11.58
C MET A 2 16.71 -4.68 10.50
N TRP A 3 17.09 -4.58 9.21
CA TRP A 3 16.26 -4.99 8.08
C TRP A 3 16.69 -6.29 7.39
N ALA A 4 17.99 -6.56 7.33
CA ALA A 4 18.51 -7.70 6.58
C ALA A 4 17.97 -9.03 7.10
N GLY A 5 17.39 -9.82 6.22
CA GLY A 5 16.79 -11.13 6.55
C GLY A 5 15.39 -11.07 7.17
N THR A 6 14.81 -9.87 7.42
CA THR A 6 13.48 -9.76 8.05
C THR A 6 12.36 -10.03 7.07
N HIS A 7 11.26 -10.63 7.55
CA HIS A 7 10.01 -10.72 6.82
C HIS A 7 9.21 -9.43 6.96
N VAL A 8 8.42 -9.08 5.94
CA VAL A 8 7.48 -7.94 5.94
C VAL A 8 6.06 -8.49 5.80
N LEU A 9 5.36 -8.66 6.91
CA LEU A 9 4.08 -9.36 6.96
C LEU A 9 2.90 -8.47 7.31
N ALA A 10 3.11 -7.47 8.18
CA ALA A 10 2.06 -6.62 8.75
C ALA A 10 2.57 -5.19 8.92
N VAL A 11 1.66 -4.21 8.92
CA VAL A 11 2.01 -2.80 9.16
C VAL A 11 2.46 -2.54 10.60
N SER A 12 2.05 -3.38 11.55
CA SER A 12 2.44 -3.31 12.95
C SER A 12 3.94 -3.54 13.19
N GLN A 13 4.67 -4.05 12.20
CA GLN A 13 6.13 -4.23 12.28
C GLN A 13 6.92 -2.92 12.13
N PHE A 14 6.27 -1.82 11.70
CA PHE A 14 6.97 -0.59 11.33
C PHE A 14 6.77 0.49 12.38
N ASP A 15 7.81 0.80 13.11
CA ASP A 15 7.88 2.00 13.92
C ASP A 15 8.33 3.24 13.10
N GLU A 16 8.23 4.43 13.69
CA GLU A 16 8.62 5.67 13.01
C GLU A 16 10.11 5.71 12.60
N PRO A 17 11.08 5.24 13.40
CA PRO A 17 12.47 5.09 12.96
C PRO A 17 12.63 4.21 11.72
N MET A 18 11.94 3.07 11.65
CA MET A 18 11.96 2.19 10.47
C MET A 18 11.38 2.88 9.24
N LEU A 19 10.26 3.58 9.39
CA LEU A 19 9.64 4.35 8.29
C LEU A 19 10.57 5.44 7.78
N ARG A 20 11.28 6.15 8.64
CA ARG A 20 12.26 7.17 8.25
C ARG A 20 13.39 6.58 7.41
N VAL A 21 13.92 5.43 7.79
CA VAL A 21 14.95 4.73 7.01
C VAL A 21 14.39 4.31 5.66
N LEU A 22 13.24 3.65 5.64
CA LEU A 22 12.60 3.17 4.41
C LEU A 22 12.35 4.32 3.42
N PHE A 23 11.77 5.42 3.89
CA PHE A 23 11.41 6.55 3.05
C PHE A 23 12.64 7.33 2.56
N ALA A 24 13.68 7.45 3.38
CA ALA A 24 14.94 8.02 2.94
C ALA A 24 15.60 7.20 1.83
N VAL A 25 15.58 5.86 1.96
CA VAL A 25 16.11 4.96 0.92
C VAL A 25 15.25 5.03 -0.35
N ALA A 26 13.91 5.04 -0.22
CA ALA A 26 12.99 5.16 -1.35
C ALA A 26 13.22 6.46 -2.12
N ALA A 27 13.39 7.59 -1.43
CA ALA A 27 13.66 8.88 -2.05
C ALA A 27 15.01 8.87 -2.81
N ARG A 28 16.09 8.36 -2.20
CA ARG A 28 17.40 8.23 -2.87
C ARG A 28 17.33 7.33 -4.10
N LEU A 29 16.59 6.21 -4.02
CA LEU A 29 16.38 5.30 -5.16
C LEU A 29 15.56 5.98 -6.27
N LYS A 30 14.51 6.76 -5.91
CA LYS A 30 13.74 7.57 -6.86
C LYS A 30 14.67 8.53 -7.63
N ASP A 31 15.52 9.27 -6.93
CA ASP A 31 16.47 10.20 -7.55
C ASP A 31 17.50 9.47 -8.43
N THR A 32 18.04 8.34 -7.95
CA THR A 32 18.98 7.52 -8.71
C THR A 32 18.35 6.99 -10.00
N VAL A 33 17.15 6.41 -9.93
CA VAL A 33 16.45 5.89 -11.11
C VAL A 33 16.08 7.00 -12.09
N LYS A 34 15.64 8.17 -11.62
CA LYS A 34 15.35 9.32 -12.49
C LYS A 34 16.60 9.80 -13.24
N ARG A 35 17.77 9.72 -12.62
CA ARG A 35 19.05 10.16 -13.23
C ARG A 35 19.68 9.10 -14.12
N THR A 36 19.66 7.82 -13.73
CA THR A 36 20.47 6.75 -14.36
C THR A 36 19.63 5.61 -14.97
N GLY A 37 18.35 5.59 -14.73
CA GLY A 37 17.42 4.54 -15.15
C GLY A 37 17.39 3.31 -14.23
N LYS A 38 18.46 3.04 -13.47
CA LYS A 38 18.56 1.88 -12.57
C LYS A 38 19.61 2.09 -11.47
N SER A 39 19.65 1.13 -10.53
CA SER A 39 20.74 0.92 -9.59
C SER A 39 21.23 -0.53 -9.71
N ASP A 40 22.43 -0.84 -9.23
CA ASP A 40 22.97 -2.21 -9.23
C ASP A 40 23.16 -2.78 -7.80
N VAL A 41 22.49 -2.18 -6.79
CA VAL A 41 22.68 -2.56 -5.36
C VAL A 41 22.18 -3.98 -5.03
N CYS A 42 21.32 -4.57 -5.87
CA CYS A 42 20.89 -5.98 -5.76
C CYS A 42 21.38 -6.86 -6.91
N ARG A 43 22.51 -6.50 -7.54
CA ARG A 43 23.07 -7.29 -8.64
C ARG A 43 23.35 -8.73 -8.19
N GLY A 44 22.90 -9.69 -9.00
CA GLY A 44 23.03 -11.13 -8.72
C GLY A 44 22.05 -11.68 -7.68
N LYS A 45 21.09 -10.86 -7.23
CA LYS A 45 19.98 -11.29 -6.37
C LYS A 45 18.77 -11.68 -7.19
N VAL A 46 18.00 -12.66 -6.72
CA VAL A 46 16.80 -13.17 -7.39
C VAL A 46 15.58 -13.00 -6.49
N LEU A 47 14.53 -12.40 -7.05
CA LEU A 47 13.19 -12.31 -6.45
C LEU A 47 12.31 -13.44 -6.96
N ALA A 48 11.69 -14.24 -6.08
CA ALA A 48 10.54 -15.07 -6.42
C ALA A 48 9.23 -14.27 -6.20
N ASN A 49 8.54 -13.94 -7.29
CA ASN A 49 7.32 -13.13 -7.31
C ASN A 49 6.11 -14.06 -7.47
N VAL A 50 5.48 -14.45 -6.33
CA VAL A 50 4.52 -15.56 -6.20
C VAL A 50 3.12 -15.01 -5.99
N PHE A 51 2.24 -15.14 -6.99
CA PHE A 51 0.91 -14.56 -6.98
C PHE A 51 -0.17 -15.61 -7.23
N PHE A 52 -0.88 -15.98 -6.16
CA PHE A 52 -2.04 -16.89 -6.19
C PHE A 52 -3.38 -16.12 -6.18
N GLU A 53 -3.35 -14.80 -6.23
CA GLU A 53 -4.48 -13.93 -6.49
C GLU A 53 -4.08 -12.92 -7.59
N PRO A 54 -4.91 -12.70 -8.62
CA PRO A 54 -4.56 -11.76 -9.69
C PRO A 54 -4.26 -10.35 -9.18
N SER A 55 -3.12 -9.80 -9.57
CA SER A 55 -2.73 -8.43 -9.25
C SER A 55 -1.67 -7.89 -10.19
N THR A 56 -2.09 -7.37 -11.34
CA THR A 56 -1.16 -6.85 -12.37
C THR A 56 -0.23 -5.77 -11.81
N ARG A 57 -0.79 -4.75 -11.14
CA ARG A 57 0.00 -3.62 -10.62
C ARG A 57 1.06 -4.05 -9.61
N THR A 58 0.67 -4.82 -8.59
CA THR A 58 1.60 -5.22 -7.53
C THR A 58 2.68 -6.15 -8.07
N MET A 59 2.30 -7.12 -8.90
CA MET A 59 3.24 -8.06 -9.53
C MET A 59 4.26 -7.31 -10.40
N CYS A 60 3.78 -6.47 -11.34
CA CYS A 60 4.66 -5.69 -12.21
C CYS A 60 5.54 -4.70 -11.44
N SER A 61 5.00 -4.08 -10.38
CA SER A 61 5.75 -3.12 -9.58
C SER A 61 6.89 -3.78 -8.80
N PHE A 62 6.69 -4.96 -8.20
CA PHE A 62 7.78 -5.71 -7.56
C PHE A 62 8.80 -6.21 -8.58
N ALA A 63 8.35 -6.69 -9.74
CA ALA A 63 9.25 -7.10 -10.81
C ALA A 63 10.11 -5.93 -11.30
N ALA A 64 9.48 -4.79 -11.61
CA ALA A 64 10.19 -3.58 -12.02
C ALA A 64 11.15 -3.09 -10.92
N ALA A 65 10.72 -3.13 -9.65
CA ALA A 65 11.56 -2.73 -8.52
C ALA A 65 12.84 -3.57 -8.44
N MET A 66 12.73 -4.90 -8.55
CA MET A 66 13.90 -5.77 -8.50
C MET A 66 14.83 -5.57 -9.70
N GLN A 67 14.28 -5.46 -10.91
CA GLN A 67 15.05 -5.18 -12.14
C GLN A 67 15.75 -3.81 -12.08
N ARG A 68 15.09 -2.78 -11.54
CA ARG A 68 15.68 -1.46 -11.32
C ARG A 68 16.79 -1.47 -10.26
N LEU A 69 16.82 -2.45 -9.38
CA LEU A 69 17.90 -2.70 -8.43
C LEU A 69 19.04 -3.56 -9.01
N GLY A 70 18.93 -3.98 -10.27
CA GLY A 70 19.94 -4.82 -10.95
C GLY A 70 19.82 -6.31 -10.65
N GLY A 71 18.74 -6.76 -10.02
CA GLY A 71 18.46 -8.16 -9.76
C GLY A 71 17.52 -8.79 -10.78
N ASP A 72 17.31 -10.10 -10.64
CA ASP A 72 16.48 -10.93 -11.52
C ASP A 72 15.16 -11.32 -10.85
N VAL A 73 14.17 -11.76 -11.66
CA VAL A 73 12.83 -12.12 -11.18
C VAL A 73 12.38 -13.46 -11.73
N ILE A 74 11.91 -14.33 -10.84
CA ILE A 74 11.16 -15.54 -11.16
C ILE A 74 9.70 -15.26 -10.82
N SER A 75 8.78 -15.35 -11.79
CA SER A 75 7.35 -15.16 -11.57
C SER A 75 6.62 -16.49 -11.52
N VAL A 76 5.78 -16.67 -10.51
CA VAL A 76 4.93 -17.83 -10.32
C VAL A 76 3.49 -17.36 -10.15
N SER A 77 2.58 -17.89 -10.97
CA SER A 77 1.14 -17.66 -10.85
C SER A 77 0.42 -18.97 -10.48
N GLU A 78 -0.74 -18.85 -9.85
CA GLU A 78 -1.55 -20.00 -9.44
C GLU A 78 -1.81 -20.97 -10.58
N SER A 79 -2.24 -20.44 -11.74
CA SER A 79 -2.61 -21.24 -12.91
C SER A 79 -1.47 -22.07 -13.50
N THR A 80 -0.22 -21.75 -13.22
CA THR A 80 0.97 -22.42 -13.75
C THR A 80 1.81 -23.09 -12.65
N SER A 81 1.35 -23.06 -11.41
CA SER A 81 2.09 -23.60 -10.25
C SER A 81 1.68 -25.03 -9.90
N SER A 82 2.53 -25.71 -9.12
CA SER A 82 2.23 -27.03 -8.55
C SER A 82 1.11 -27.00 -7.50
N ALA A 83 0.65 -25.84 -7.06
CA ALA A 83 -0.53 -25.69 -6.22
C ALA A 83 -1.77 -26.34 -6.87
N GLN A 84 -1.87 -26.33 -8.19
CA GLN A 84 -2.90 -27.06 -8.96
C GLN A 84 -2.88 -28.59 -8.72
N LYS A 85 -1.76 -29.12 -8.22
CA LYS A 85 -1.58 -30.54 -7.88
C LYS A 85 -1.73 -30.79 -6.38
N GLY A 86 -2.09 -29.78 -5.58
CA GLY A 86 -2.25 -29.88 -4.12
C GLY A 86 -0.97 -29.62 -3.33
N GLU A 87 0.08 -29.00 -3.92
CA GLU A 87 1.27 -28.58 -3.18
C GLU A 87 0.91 -27.51 -2.13
N THR A 88 1.43 -27.69 -0.92
CA THR A 88 1.21 -26.72 0.17
C THR A 88 2.03 -25.45 -0.05
N ILE A 89 1.59 -24.34 0.55
CA ILE A 89 2.36 -23.08 0.47
C ILE A 89 3.73 -23.22 1.14
N GLU A 90 3.83 -24.01 2.20
CA GLU A 90 5.06 -24.26 2.91
C GLU A 90 6.08 -25.00 2.02
N ASP A 91 5.63 -25.99 1.23
CA ASP A 91 6.50 -26.72 0.32
C ASP A 91 6.86 -25.89 -0.91
N THR A 92 5.92 -25.12 -1.44
CA THR A 92 6.20 -24.13 -2.49
C THR A 92 7.31 -23.16 -2.06
N VAL A 93 7.21 -22.61 -0.84
CA VAL A 93 8.22 -21.67 -0.32
C VAL A 93 9.56 -22.37 -0.09
N ARG A 94 9.58 -23.59 0.49
CA ARG A 94 10.82 -24.37 0.68
C ARG A 94 11.52 -24.68 -0.63
N CYS A 95 10.76 -24.93 -1.69
CA CYS A 95 11.29 -25.15 -3.02
C CYS A 95 11.86 -23.85 -3.61
N LEU A 96 11.05 -22.78 -3.65
CA LEU A 96 11.44 -21.53 -4.30
C LEU A 96 12.63 -20.84 -3.62
N GLN A 97 12.77 -20.94 -2.27
CA GLN A 97 13.92 -20.38 -1.57
C GLN A 97 15.27 -21.00 -1.96
N CYS A 98 15.27 -22.16 -2.64
CA CYS A 98 16.48 -22.74 -3.22
C CYS A 98 16.97 -21.98 -4.46
N TYR A 99 16.09 -21.20 -5.09
CA TYR A 99 16.32 -20.50 -6.36
C TYR A 99 16.33 -18.96 -6.21
N CYS A 100 15.92 -18.43 -5.05
CA CYS A 100 15.80 -16.99 -4.86
C CYS A 100 16.44 -16.53 -3.54
N ASP A 101 16.60 -15.21 -3.41
CA ASP A 101 17.09 -14.54 -2.20
C ASP A 101 15.97 -13.90 -1.39
N VAL A 102 14.83 -13.63 -2.02
CA VAL A 102 13.65 -13.00 -1.40
C VAL A 102 12.38 -13.50 -2.10
N LEU A 103 11.29 -13.65 -1.34
CA LEU A 103 9.97 -14.02 -1.88
C LEU A 103 8.98 -12.87 -1.67
N VAL A 104 8.17 -12.59 -2.66
CA VAL A 104 6.98 -11.75 -2.56
C VAL A 104 5.77 -12.66 -2.76
N LEU A 105 4.88 -12.69 -1.76
CA LEU A 105 3.72 -13.56 -1.78
C LEU A 105 2.42 -12.78 -1.76
N ARG A 106 1.51 -13.10 -2.68
CA ARG A 106 0.11 -12.69 -2.66
C ARG A 106 -0.80 -13.92 -2.72
N HIS A 107 -1.75 -14.02 -1.77
CA HIS A 107 -2.62 -15.18 -1.64
C HIS A 107 -4.05 -14.77 -1.27
N PRO A 108 -5.11 -15.46 -1.75
CA PRO A 108 -6.50 -15.12 -1.41
C PRO A 108 -6.88 -15.43 0.05
N GLN A 109 -6.16 -16.33 0.72
CA GLN A 109 -6.44 -16.75 2.09
C GLN A 109 -5.62 -15.94 3.11
N VAL A 110 -6.31 -15.37 4.11
CA VAL A 110 -5.70 -14.66 5.25
C VAL A 110 -4.76 -15.58 6.04
N GLY A 111 -3.62 -15.03 6.50
CA GLY A 111 -2.62 -15.74 7.29
C GLY A 111 -1.62 -16.56 6.47
N THR A 112 -1.81 -16.69 5.16
CA THR A 112 -0.89 -17.48 4.30
C THR A 112 0.51 -16.88 4.25
N ALA A 113 0.65 -15.54 4.28
CA ALA A 113 1.96 -14.90 4.33
C ALA A 113 2.74 -15.26 5.60
N ALA A 114 2.07 -15.36 6.75
CA ALA A 114 2.69 -15.79 8.01
C ALA A 114 3.10 -17.27 7.97
N LYS A 115 2.27 -18.17 7.42
CA LYS A 115 2.62 -19.58 7.21
C LYS A 115 3.84 -19.74 6.30
N ALA A 116 3.87 -19.00 5.21
CA ALA A 116 4.99 -18.97 4.27
C ALA A 116 6.28 -18.49 4.98
N ALA A 117 6.21 -17.42 5.75
CA ALA A 117 7.34 -16.88 6.49
C ALA A 117 7.88 -17.88 7.54
N ALA A 118 6.99 -18.60 8.24
CA ALA A 118 7.40 -19.64 9.21
C ALA A 118 8.14 -20.82 8.56
N ALA A 119 7.87 -21.11 7.29
CA ALA A 119 8.54 -22.16 6.52
C ALA A 119 9.83 -21.69 5.81
N ALA A 120 9.99 -20.38 5.62
CA ALA A 120 11.06 -19.77 4.84
C ALA A 120 12.32 -19.50 5.67
N LYS A 121 13.49 -19.67 5.03
CA LYS A 121 14.79 -19.17 5.52
C LYS A 121 15.22 -17.88 4.81
N LYS A 122 14.44 -17.43 3.85
CA LYS A 122 14.65 -16.20 3.08
C LYS A 122 13.55 -15.19 3.40
N PRO A 123 13.78 -13.89 3.30
CA PRO A 123 12.73 -12.90 3.53
C PRO A 123 11.47 -13.17 2.71
N VAL A 124 10.31 -13.04 3.34
CA VAL A 124 8.99 -13.08 2.70
C VAL A 124 8.33 -11.72 2.88
N LEU A 125 7.88 -11.13 1.77
CA LEU A 125 7.12 -9.88 1.74
C LEU A 125 5.66 -10.17 1.38
N ASN A 126 4.75 -9.76 2.26
CA ASN A 126 3.31 -9.86 2.03
C ASN A 126 2.85 -8.82 1.00
N ALA A 127 2.40 -9.26 -0.16
CA ALA A 127 1.80 -8.43 -1.22
C ALA A 127 0.26 -8.47 -1.22
N GLY A 128 -0.32 -8.90 -0.11
CA GLY A 128 -1.76 -9.03 0.16
C GLY A 128 -2.18 -10.45 0.42
N ASP A 129 -2.86 -10.68 1.54
CA ASP A 129 -3.42 -11.97 1.94
C ASP A 129 -4.92 -11.85 2.21
N GLY A 130 -5.73 -12.13 1.22
CA GLY A 130 -7.19 -12.06 1.28
C GLY A 130 -7.70 -10.66 1.70
N VAL A 131 -8.54 -10.61 2.73
CA VAL A 131 -9.02 -9.37 3.37
C VAL A 131 -8.09 -8.87 4.49
N GLY A 132 -6.98 -9.56 4.74
CA GLY A 132 -5.98 -9.20 5.74
C GLY A 132 -5.20 -7.94 5.38
N GLU A 133 -3.88 -7.98 5.51
CA GLU A 133 -3.06 -6.80 5.30
C GLU A 133 -2.41 -6.73 3.91
N HIS A 134 -2.05 -5.51 3.51
CA HIS A 134 -1.20 -5.24 2.36
C HIS A 134 -0.11 -4.21 2.75
N PRO A 135 0.93 -4.62 3.52
CA PRO A 135 1.89 -3.69 4.10
C PRO A 135 2.56 -2.79 3.07
N SER A 136 3.00 -3.34 1.94
CA SER A 136 3.65 -2.54 0.90
C SER A 136 2.74 -1.49 0.27
N GLN A 137 1.40 -1.65 0.34
CA GLN A 137 0.46 -0.64 -0.11
C GLN A 137 0.40 0.51 0.91
N ALA A 138 0.17 0.21 2.19
CA ALA A 138 0.14 1.25 3.22
C ALA A 138 1.45 2.06 3.27
N LEU A 139 2.59 1.40 3.11
CA LEU A 139 3.90 2.05 3.07
C LEU A 139 4.06 3.01 1.89
N LEU A 140 3.63 2.60 0.68
CA LEU A 140 3.70 3.47 -0.49
C LEU A 140 2.71 4.64 -0.41
N ASP A 141 1.53 4.40 0.17
CA ASP A 141 0.52 5.42 0.38
C ASP A 141 1.03 6.49 1.35
N LEU A 142 1.58 6.06 2.50
CA LEU A 142 2.18 6.97 3.47
C LEU A 142 3.40 7.70 2.90
N PHE A 143 4.26 7.01 2.15
CA PHE A 143 5.40 7.64 1.45
C PHE A 143 4.91 8.71 0.46
N THR A 144 3.85 8.45 -0.28
CA THR A 144 3.29 9.41 -1.23
C THR A 144 2.75 10.64 -0.50
N ILE A 145 2.01 10.47 0.60
CA ILE A 145 1.54 11.59 1.44
C ILE A 145 2.73 12.43 1.91
N VAL A 146 3.76 11.80 2.46
CA VAL A 146 4.94 12.49 3.01
C VAL A 146 5.76 13.21 1.95
N SER A 147 5.88 12.64 0.76
CA SER A 147 6.72 13.19 -0.31
C SER A 147 6.02 14.21 -1.21
N SER A 148 4.70 14.11 -1.35
CA SER A 148 3.94 14.91 -2.32
C SER A 148 3.14 16.05 -1.67
N HIS A 149 2.72 15.92 -0.40
CA HIS A 149 2.03 17.02 0.26
C HIS A 149 3.00 18.11 0.73
N ALA A 150 2.82 19.35 0.25
CA ALA A 150 3.76 20.47 0.43
C ALA A 150 4.07 20.78 1.91
N SER A 151 3.07 20.68 2.81
CA SER A 151 3.27 21.00 4.24
C SER A 151 4.11 19.95 4.98
N VAL A 152 4.27 18.73 4.43
CA VAL A 152 5.03 17.64 5.03
C VAL A 152 6.42 17.52 4.41
N SER A 153 6.50 17.52 3.08
CA SER A 153 7.74 17.34 2.33
C SER A 153 8.82 18.37 2.70
N ALA A 154 8.39 19.61 3.00
CA ALA A 154 9.30 20.70 3.41
C ALA A 154 9.92 20.49 4.80
N LYS A 155 9.38 19.61 5.66
CA LYS A 155 9.80 19.47 7.07
C LYS A 155 10.75 18.30 7.35
N ALA A 156 11.01 17.42 6.38
CA ALA A 156 11.81 16.19 6.52
C ALA A 156 11.47 15.34 7.77
N ARG A 157 10.25 15.44 8.27
CA ARG A 157 9.76 14.74 9.47
C ARG A 157 8.43 14.03 9.16
N LEU A 158 8.20 12.90 9.82
CA LEU A 158 6.90 12.20 9.77
C LEU A 158 5.90 12.87 10.75
N ASP A 159 5.75 14.19 10.65
CA ASP A 159 4.79 14.96 11.43
C ASP A 159 3.57 15.25 10.57
N LEU A 160 2.52 14.47 10.77
CA LEU A 160 1.25 14.59 10.05
C LEU A 160 0.13 15.23 10.89
N SER A 161 0.46 15.74 12.09
CA SER A 161 -0.54 16.24 13.05
C SER A 161 -1.36 17.43 12.57
N ALA A 162 -0.87 18.14 11.54
CA ALA A 162 -1.59 19.25 10.92
C ALA A 162 -2.48 18.81 9.75
N LEU A 163 -2.45 17.52 9.34
CA LEU A 163 -3.19 17.02 8.19
C LEU A 163 -4.53 16.40 8.59
N GLY A 164 -5.55 16.65 7.75
CA GLY A 164 -6.79 15.89 7.70
C GLY A 164 -6.69 14.81 6.61
N LEU A 165 -6.65 13.54 7.01
CA LEU A 165 -6.70 12.39 6.10
C LEU A 165 -8.13 11.87 6.06
N THR A 166 -8.80 12.01 4.91
CA THR A 166 -10.14 11.48 4.67
C THR A 166 -10.06 10.17 3.90
N LEU A 167 -10.61 9.11 4.47
CA LEU A 167 -10.75 7.79 3.85
C LEU A 167 -12.18 7.66 3.32
N LEU A 168 -12.33 7.42 2.01
CA LEU A 168 -13.62 7.44 1.31
C LEU A 168 -13.91 6.12 0.60
N GLY A 169 -15.13 5.61 0.74
CA GLY A 169 -15.68 4.51 -0.05
C GLY A 169 -15.94 3.24 0.74
N ASP A 170 -15.44 2.08 0.29
CA ASP A 170 -15.62 0.81 0.98
C ASP A 170 -14.61 0.67 2.14
N LEU A 171 -14.98 1.19 3.31
CA LEU A 171 -14.15 1.10 4.50
C LEU A 171 -14.31 -0.23 5.24
N LYS A 172 -15.34 -1.04 4.89
CA LYS A 172 -15.59 -2.33 5.51
C LYS A 172 -14.65 -3.43 4.99
N HIS A 173 -14.50 -3.51 3.66
CA HIS A 173 -13.73 -4.56 2.99
C HIS A 173 -12.36 -4.07 2.49
N GLY A 174 -12.11 -2.76 2.61
CA GLY A 174 -10.94 -2.09 2.09
C GLY A 174 -9.67 -2.31 2.91
N ARG A 175 -8.98 -3.45 2.74
CA ARG A 175 -7.70 -3.69 3.45
C ARG A 175 -6.68 -2.55 3.32
N THR A 176 -6.71 -1.78 2.23
CA THR A 176 -5.78 -0.67 2.00
C THR A 176 -6.05 0.48 2.95
N VAL A 177 -7.30 0.84 3.19
CA VAL A 177 -7.67 1.88 4.16
C VAL A 177 -7.41 1.44 5.60
N HIS A 178 -7.64 0.14 5.93
CA HIS A 178 -7.30 -0.39 7.24
C HIS A 178 -5.80 -0.28 7.51
N SER A 179 -4.99 -0.82 6.60
CA SER A 179 -3.53 -0.80 6.75
C SER A 179 -2.96 0.62 6.78
N LEU A 180 -3.48 1.54 5.96
CA LEU A 180 -3.04 2.94 5.95
C LEU A 180 -3.42 3.65 7.27
N ALA A 181 -4.66 3.49 7.74
CA ALA A 181 -5.12 4.11 8.99
C ALA A 181 -4.30 3.62 10.18
N LEU A 182 -4.09 2.30 10.29
CA LEU A 182 -3.31 1.68 11.36
C LEU A 182 -1.83 2.12 11.32
N LEU A 183 -1.23 2.19 10.12
CA LEU A 183 0.16 2.64 9.96
C LEU A 183 0.30 4.12 10.33
N ALA A 184 -0.61 4.97 9.88
CA ALA A 184 -0.60 6.40 10.19
C ALA A 184 -0.80 6.66 11.71
N ALA A 185 -1.62 5.84 12.37
CA ALA A 185 -1.87 5.92 13.80
C ALA A 185 -0.65 5.54 14.68
N GLN A 186 0.35 4.84 14.13
CA GLN A 186 1.60 4.50 14.84
C GLN A 186 2.63 5.64 14.86
N LEU A 187 2.41 6.70 14.10
CA LEU A 187 3.29 7.86 14.13
C LEU A 187 3.17 8.61 15.46
N SER A 188 4.27 9.19 15.91
CA SER A 188 4.28 10.03 17.12
C SER A 188 3.39 11.28 16.98
N LYS A 189 3.15 11.70 15.74
CA LYS A 189 2.31 12.84 15.35
C LYS A 189 1.40 12.43 14.19
N PRO A 190 0.35 11.65 14.46
CA PRO A 190 -0.55 11.14 13.43
C PRO A 190 -1.45 12.26 12.86
N PRO A 191 -2.01 12.08 11.65
CA PRO A 191 -3.05 12.95 11.11
C PRO A 191 -4.37 12.77 11.87
N SER A 192 -5.30 13.71 11.73
CA SER A 192 -6.70 13.44 12.03
C SER A 192 -7.32 12.61 10.92
N LEU A 193 -8.16 11.63 11.28
CA LEU A 193 -8.83 10.75 10.34
C LEU A 193 -10.31 11.12 10.23
N THR A 194 -10.78 11.30 8.99
CA THR A 194 -12.22 11.37 8.68
C THR A 194 -12.60 10.17 7.83
N LEU A 195 -13.58 9.39 8.30
CA LEU A 195 -14.05 8.17 7.67
C LEU A 195 -15.39 8.46 6.99
N VAL A 196 -15.41 8.41 5.65
CA VAL A 196 -16.60 8.70 4.85
C VAL A 196 -17.03 7.45 4.09
N ALA A 197 -18.15 6.86 4.51
CA ALA A 197 -18.68 5.65 3.90
C ALA A 197 -20.20 5.57 4.07
N PRO A 198 -20.91 4.86 3.18
CA PRO A 198 -22.28 4.44 3.47
C PRO A 198 -22.32 3.61 4.76
N PRO A 199 -23.39 3.64 5.55
CA PRO A 199 -23.47 2.88 6.81
C PRO A 199 -23.16 1.39 6.67
N ALA A 200 -23.57 0.76 5.54
CA ALA A 200 -23.31 -0.65 5.24
C ALA A 200 -21.82 -0.95 4.98
N LEU A 201 -21.02 0.06 4.67
CA LEU A 201 -19.59 -0.01 4.34
C LEU A 201 -18.70 0.71 5.36
N ALA A 202 -19.22 1.01 6.55
CA ALA A 202 -18.49 1.66 7.64
C ALA A 202 -17.26 0.84 8.07
N MET A 203 -16.29 1.52 8.65
CA MET A 203 -15.06 0.92 9.17
C MET A 203 -15.39 -0.14 10.23
N PRO A 204 -14.77 -1.33 10.20
CA PRO A 204 -14.99 -2.36 11.21
C PRO A 204 -14.66 -1.89 12.63
N SER A 205 -15.44 -2.34 13.61
CA SER A 205 -15.31 -1.96 15.02
C SER A 205 -13.95 -2.30 15.62
N GLU A 206 -13.33 -3.40 15.19
CA GLU A 206 -11.99 -3.81 15.62
C GLU A 206 -10.90 -2.85 15.14
N VAL A 207 -11.05 -2.29 13.94
CA VAL A 207 -10.13 -1.26 13.43
C VAL A 207 -10.32 0.05 14.20
N LEU A 208 -11.58 0.48 14.41
CA LEU A 208 -11.90 1.66 15.21
C LEU A 208 -11.37 1.54 16.64
N ALA A 209 -11.48 0.38 17.27
CA ALA A 209 -10.94 0.13 18.60
C ALA A 209 -9.41 0.28 18.62
N SER A 210 -8.71 -0.25 17.62
CA SER A 210 -7.25 -0.12 17.49
C SER A 210 -6.81 1.33 17.28
N LEU A 211 -7.54 2.09 16.46
CA LEU A 211 -7.29 3.52 16.24
C LEU A 211 -7.52 4.33 17.52
N SER A 212 -8.58 4.03 18.27
CA SER A 212 -8.88 4.68 19.55
C SER A 212 -7.76 4.42 20.58
N GLN A 213 -7.23 3.20 20.65
CA GLN A 213 -6.11 2.87 21.55
C GLN A 213 -4.83 3.62 21.19
N SER A 214 -4.62 3.94 19.91
CA SER A 214 -3.46 4.75 19.46
C SER A 214 -3.61 6.24 19.76
N GLY A 215 -4.77 6.69 20.23
CA GLY A 215 -5.03 8.10 20.55
C GLY A 215 -5.20 9.01 19.33
N VAL A 216 -5.31 8.46 18.12
CA VAL A 216 -5.58 9.22 16.90
C VAL A 216 -7.02 9.75 16.92
N ARG A 217 -7.20 10.99 16.46
CA ARG A 217 -8.56 11.58 16.33
C ARG A 217 -9.26 10.97 15.12
N VAL A 218 -10.40 10.33 15.34
CA VAL A 218 -11.23 9.73 14.29
C VAL A 218 -12.60 10.39 14.32
N GLN A 219 -13.10 10.79 13.15
CA GLN A 219 -14.44 11.27 12.92
C GLN A 219 -15.10 10.44 11.83
N GLU A 220 -16.32 9.97 12.05
CA GLU A 220 -17.13 9.33 11.01
C GLU A 220 -18.09 10.37 10.40
N ALA A 221 -18.25 10.35 9.08
CA ALA A 221 -19.14 11.23 8.34
C ALA A 221 -19.80 10.48 7.19
N ALA A 222 -21.04 10.82 6.90
CA ALA A 222 -21.76 10.29 5.75
C ALA A 222 -21.69 11.23 4.53
N ASP A 223 -21.32 12.49 4.74
CA ASP A 223 -21.27 13.53 3.70
C ASP A 223 -19.80 13.90 3.38
N LEU A 224 -19.40 13.61 2.13
CA LEU A 224 -18.06 13.97 1.65
C LEU A 224 -17.93 15.48 1.45
N ALA A 225 -18.95 16.17 0.96
CA ALA A 225 -18.88 17.61 0.68
C ALA A 225 -18.60 18.40 1.96
N GLY A 226 -19.22 18.01 3.08
CA GLY A 226 -18.96 18.59 4.39
C GLY A 226 -17.55 18.31 4.95
N ALA A 227 -16.90 17.22 4.53
CA ALA A 227 -15.57 16.85 4.97
C ALA A 227 -14.45 17.55 4.16
N LEU A 228 -14.69 17.89 2.89
CA LEU A 228 -13.68 18.43 1.97
C LEU A 228 -12.92 19.67 2.47
N PRO A 229 -13.56 20.68 3.12
CA PRO A 229 -12.86 21.86 3.60
C PRO A 229 -11.75 21.57 4.63
N GLN A 230 -11.81 20.43 5.31
CA GLN A 230 -10.82 19.99 6.30
C GLN A 230 -9.88 18.89 5.78
N THR A 231 -10.08 18.47 4.54
CA THR A 231 -9.33 17.37 3.90
C THR A 231 -8.07 17.89 3.23
N ASP A 232 -6.92 17.43 3.69
CA ASP A 232 -5.61 17.66 3.05
C ASP A 232 -5.25 16.47 2.14
N VAL A 233 -5.66 15.27 2.54
CA VAL A 233 -5.45 14.04 1.79
C VAL A 233 -6.77 13.30 1.66
N LEU A 234 -7.26 13.12 0.45
CA LEU A 234 -8.43 12.32 0.14
C LEU A 234 -7.98 10.97 -0.42
N TYR A 235 -8.16 9.90 0.36
CA TYR A 235 -7.86 8.54 -0.07
C TYR A 235 -9.15 7.82 -0.46
N VAL A 236 -9.33 7.58 -1.74
CA VAL A 236 -10.55 7.02 -2.32
C VAL A 236 -10.38 5.52 -2.57
N THR A 237 -11.40 4.73 -2.24
CA THR A 237 -11.44 3.30 -2.58
C THR A 237 -12.71 2.95 -3.34
N ARG A 238 -12.59 2.00 -4.27
CA ARG A 238 -13.76 1.46 -4.97
C ARG A 238 -14.62 0.59 -4.05
N VAL A 239 -15.90 0.49 -4.33
CA VAL A 239 -16.78 -0.53 -3.76
C VAL A 239 -16.44 -1.88 -4.40
N GLN A 240 -16.06 -2.88 -3.60
CA GLN A 240 -15.54 -4.17 -4.08
C GLN A 240 -16.70 -5.15 -4.35
N LYS A 241 -17.25 -5.14 -5.57
CA LYS A 241 -18.38 -5.99 -5.99
C LYS A 241 -18.21 -7.47 -5.60
N GLU A 242 -16.99 -7.98 -5.71
CA GLU A 242 -16.62 -9.37 -5.40
C GLU A 242 -16.73 -9.75 -3.91
N ARG A 243 -17.04 -8.79 -3.04
CA ARG A 243 -17.18 -8.98 -1.59
C ARG A 243 -18.64 -9.00 -1.12
N PHE A 244 -19.61 -8.75 -2.01
CA PHE A 244 -21.01 -8.72 -1.66
C PHE A 244 -21.65 -10.09 -1.87
N SER A 245 -22.62 -10.41 -1.00
CA SER A 245 -23.36 -11.67 -1.06
C SER A 245 -24.39 -11.68 -2.19
N SER A 246 -24.89 -10.50 -2.58
CA SER A 246 -25.86 -10.35 -3.68
C SER A 246 -25.59 -9.09 -4.53
N PRO A 247 -26.05 -9.08 -5.81
CA PRO A 247 -26.00 -7.90 -6.66
C PRO A 247 -26.79 -6.72 -6.08
N GLU A 248 -27.92 -6.97 -5.43
CA GLU A 248 -28.80 -5.94 -4.86
C GLU A 248 -28.09 -5.16 -3.74
N GLU A 249 -27.35 -5.86 -2.86
CA GLU A 249 -26.53 -5.22 -1.81
C GLU A 249 -25.45 -4.30 -2.43
N TYR A 250 -24.81 -4.75 -3.50
CA TYR A 250 -23.82 -3.93 -4.22
C TYR A 250 -24.46 -2.70 -4.88
N ASP A 251 -25.58 -2.90 -5.59
CA ASP A 251 -26.26 -1.81 -6.32
C ASP A 251 -26.82 -0.74 -5.35
N ALA A 252 -27.14 -1.09 -4.10
CA ALA A 252 -27.58 -0.15 -3.08
C ALA A 252 -26.49 0.85 -2.63
N VAL A 253 -25.22 0.52 -2.80
CA VAL A 253 -24.07 1.36 -2.37
C VAL A 253 -23.17 1.80 -3.53
N ARG A 254 -23.35 1.22 -4.70
CA ARG A 254 -22.62 1.60 -5.92
C ARG A 254 -22.88 3.06 -6.26
N GLY A 255 -21.84 3.79 -6.57
CA GLY A 255 -21.93 5.19 -6.96
C GLY A 255 -22.38 6.16 -5.85
N ALA A 256 -22.33 5.71 -4.57
CA ALA A 256 -22.67 6.56 -3.43
C ALA A 256 -21.79 7.82 -3.37
N TYR A 257 -20.56 7.72 -3.83
CA TYR A 257 -19.61 8.83 -3.93
C TYR A 257 -18.91 8.78 -5.29
N VAL A 258 -18.86 9.95 -5.94
CA VAL A 258 -18.09 10.15 -7.17
C VAL A 258 -17.24 11.40 -6.98
N VAL A 259 -15.93 11.24 -7.07
CA VAL A 259 -14.98 12.35 -7.05
C VAL A 259 -14.82 12.87 -8.48
N ASP A 260 -15.29 14.07 -8.72
CA ASP A 260 -15.19 14.78 -9.99
C ASP A 260 -14.64 16.20 -9.80
N ALA A 261 -14.36 16.90 -10.89
CA ALA A 261 -13.84 18.26 -10.85
C ALA A 261 -14.79 19.24 -10.13
N LYS A 262 -16.11 19.04 -10.26
CA LYS A 262 -17.13 19.88 -9.62
C LYS A 262 -17.13 19.72 -8.10
N LEU A 263 -17.10 18.50 -7.59
CA LEU A 263 -17.03 18.22 -6.17
C LEU A 263 -15.72 18.77 -5.58
N MET A 264 -14.61 18.55 -6.28
CA MET A 264 -13.28 18.98 -5.83
C MET A 264 -13.05 20.49 -5.90
N ALA A 265 -13.97 21.26 -6.50
CA ALA A 265 -13.94 22.73 -6.42
C ALA A 265 -14.12 23.26 -4.99
N ALA A 266 -14.76 22.48 -4.09
CA ALA A 266 -14.92 22.80 -2.66
C ALA A 266 -13.75 22.35 -1.78
N ALA A 267 -12.82 21.56 -2.31
CA ALA A 267 -11.65 21.10 -1.58
C ALA A 267 -10.54 22.16 -1.53
N LYS A 268 -9.58 21.99 -0.61
CA LYS A 268 -8.39 22.83 -0.55
C LYS A 268 -7.61 22.76 -1.88
N SER A 269 -6.97 23.86 -2.25
CA SER A 269 -6.17 23.94 -3.49
C SER A 269 -4.91 23.07 -3.46
N ASP A 270 -4.40 22.79 -2.28
CA ASP A 270 -3.22 21.94 -2.02
C ASP A 270 -3.57 20.53 -1.51
N ALA A 271 -4.87 20.19 -1.46
CA ALA A 271 -5.28 18.82 -1.18
C ALA A 271 -4.72 17.84 -2.23
N ILE A 272 -4.43 16.61 -1.81
CA ILE A 272 -4.02 15.55 -2.73
C ILE A 272 -5.03 14.40 -2.72
N VAL A 273 -5.28 13.83 -3.90
CA VAL A 273 -6.20 12.70 -4.09
C VAL A 273 -5.42 11.45 -4.44
N LEU A 274 -5.61 10.41 -3.64
CA LEU A 274 -4.98 9.10 -3.73
C LEU A 274 -6.00 8.02 -4.05
N HIS A 275 -5.58 6.97 -4.74
CA HIS A 275 -6.40 5.78 -5.01
C HIS A 275 -5.49 4.56 -5.25
N PRO A 276 -5.74 3.40 -4.61
CA PRO A 276 -4.90 2.20 -4.77
C PRO A 276 -5.05 1.53 -6.14
N LEU A 277 -6.02 1.95 -6.94
CA LEU A 277 -6.39 1.38 -8.24
C LEU A 277 -6.73 -0.14 -8.18
N PRO A 278 -7.55 -0.69 -9.09
CA PRO A 278 -8.20 0.04 -10.21
C PRO A 278 -9.36 0.89 -9.72
N ARG A 279 -9.55 2.05 -10.31
CA ARG A 279 -10.84 2.76 -10.20
C ARG A 279 -11.85 2.21 -11.20
N VAL A 280 -13.12 2.39 -10.90
CA VAL A 280 -14.24 2.02 -11.80
C VAL A 280 -15.08 3.27 -12.08
N ASP A 281 -15.88 3.71 -11.11
CA ASP A 281 -16.82 4.84 -11.23
C ASP A 281 -16.70 5.85 -10.07
N GLU A 282 -15.85 5.56 -9.06
CA GLU A 282 -15.68 6.39 -7.86
C GLU A 282 -14.80 7.64 -8.07
N ILE A 283 -14.00 7.69 -9.12
CA ILE A 283 -13.29 8.90 -9.58
C ILE A 283 -13.55 9.08 -11.07
N SER A 284 -14.12 10.21 -11.44
CA SER A 284 -14.38 10.57 -12.83
C SER A 284 -13.09 10.89 -13.58
N THR A 285 -13.04 10.57 -14.88
CA THR A 285 -11.86 10.81 -15.72
C THR A 285 -11.63 12.28 -16.04
N ASP A 286 -12.62 13.14 -15.85
CA ASP A 286 -12.47 14.59 -15.99
C ASP A 286 -11.58 15.21 -14.90
N PHE A 287 -11.33 14.47 -13.81
CA PHE A 287 -10.45 14.88 -12.73
C PHE A 287 -8.98 14.46 -12.96
N ASP A 288 -8.66 13.66 -13.99
CA ASP A 288 -7.29 13.14 -14.19
C ASP A 288 -6.24 14.22 -14.46
N ASP A 289 -6.63 15.33 -15.07
CA ASP A 289 -5.74 16.46 -15.38
C ASP A 289 -5.64 17.50 -14.24
N ASP A 290 -6.37 17.30 -13.14
CA ASP A 290 -6.25 18.16 -11.96
C ASP A 290 -4.91 17.87 -11.24
N PRO A 291 -4.10 18.90 -10.91
CA PRO A 291 -2.80 18.70 -10.25
C PRO A 291 -2.89 18.01 -8.88
N ARG A 292 -4.07 17.96 -8.27
CA ARG A 292 -4.34 17.24 -7.02
C ARG A 292 -4.55 15.74 -7.23
N ALA A 293 -4.79 15.27 -8.46
CA ALA A 293 -4.99 13.88 -8.84
C ALA A 293 -3.66 13.14 -8.94
N ILE A 294 -3.08 12.72 -7.82
CA ILE A 294 -1.73 12.14 -7.78
C ILE A 294 -1.71 10.60 -7.68
N TYR A 295 -2.83 9.92 -7.94
CA TYR A 295 -2.92 8.45 -7.84
C TYR A 295 -2.04 7.72 -8.86
N PHE A 296 -1.64 8.32 -9.97
CA PHE A 296 -0.65 7.73 -10.87
C PHE A 296 0.79 7.95 -10.37
N GLU A 297 1.09 9.11 -9.76
CA GLU A 297 2.35 9.32 -9.06
C GLU A 297 2.47 8.37 -7.85
N GLN A 298 1.38 8.10 -7.14
CA GLN A 298 1.29 7.10 -6.08
C GLN A 298 1.73 5.71 -6.58
N MET A 299 1.34 5.30 -7.80
CA MET A 299 1.78 4.04 -8.39
C MET A 299 3.28 4.02 -8.68
N GLU A 300 3.84 5.13 -9.19
CA GLU A 300 5.27 5.28 -9.41
C GLU A 300 6.04 5.22 -8.07
N ASN A 301 5.59 5.96 -7.06
CA ASN A 301 6.14 5.93 -5.71
C ASN A 301 6.12 4.51 -5.11
N GLY A 302 5.09 3.71 -5.46
CA GLY A 302 4.99 2.31 -5.08
C GLY A 302 6.17 1.48 -5.55
N MET A 303 6.69 1.72 -6.75
CA MET A 303 7.89 1.03 -7.23
C MET A 303 9.10 1.39 -6.38
N TYR A 304 9.30 2.66 -6.05
CA TYR A 304 10.47 3.09 -5.26
C TYR A 304 10.43 2.59 -3.81
N VAL A 305 9.25 2.55 -3.18
CA VAL A 305 9.09 1.95 -1.85
C VAL A 305 9.36 0.44 -1.89
N ARG A 306 8.92 -0.27 -2.92
CA ARG A 306 9.23 -1.69 -3.13
C ARG A 306 10.70 -1.93 -3.41
N MET A 307 11.37 -1.04 -4.15
CA MET A 307 12.83 -1.06 -4.30
C MET A 307 13.52 -0.94 -2.94
N ALA A 308 13.11 0.02 -2.11
CA ALA A 308 13.68 0.23 -0.78
C ALA A 308 13.47 -0.98 0.14
N LEU A 309 12.25 -1.56 0.16
CA LEU A 309 11.95 -2.79 0.91
C LEU A 309 12.87 -3.93 0.49
N LEU A 310 12.97 -4.21 -0.82
CA LEU A 310 13.81 -5.28 -1.35
C LEU A 310 15.28 -5.06 -1.00
N ALA A 311 15.81 -3.86 -1.21
CA ALA A 311 17.20 -3.55 -0.91
C ALA A 311 17.52 -3.70 0.58
N LEU A 312 16.64 -3.23 1.46
CA LEU A 312 16.81 -3.31 2.91
C LEU A 312 16.75 -4.76 3.43
N VAL A 313 15.74 -5.55 3.02
CA VAL A 313 15.62 -6.94 3.49
C VAL A 313 16.70 -7.85 2.92
N LEU A 314 17.24 -7.53 1.76
CA LEU A 314 18.39 -8.22 1.15
C LEU A 314 19.73 -7.77 1.75
N GLY A 315 19.75 -6.73 2.59
CA GLY A 315 20.98 -6.20 3.19
C GLY A 315 21.91 -5.58 2.16
N ALA A 316 21.35 -4.96 1.11
CA ALA A 316 22.15 -4.33 0.05
C ALA A 316 23.05 -3.20 0.59
N ASP A 317 24.22 -3.01 0.00
CA ASP A 317 25.07 -1.86 0.28
C ASP A 317 24.48 -0.60 -0.40
N LEU A 318 23.98 0.31 0.41
CA LEU A 318 23.34 1.55 -0.02
C LEU A 318 24.28 2.75 -0.03
N SER A 319 25.57 2.55 0.21
CA SER A 319 26.56 3.64 0.27
C SER A 319 26.73 4.36 -1.08
N GLN A 320 26.42 3.67 -2.17
CA GLN A 320 26.57 4.19 -3.54
C GLN A 320 25.30 4.82 -4.13
N LEU A 321 24.21 4.95 -3.38
CA LEU A 321 22.97 5.59 -3.83
C LEU A 321 23.07 7.11 -3.84
#